data_56219f2380b80bca9d5975e64ea7f0eb
#
_entry.id   56219f2380b80bca9d5975e64ea7f0eb
#
_cell.length_a   1.000
_cell.length_b   1.000
_cell.length_c   1.000
_cell.angle_alpha   90.00
_cell.angle_beta   90.00
_cell.angle_gamma   90.00
#
_symmetry.space_group_name_H-M   'P 1'
#
loop_
_entity.id
_entity.type
_entity.pdbx_description
1 polymer ?
#
loop_
_entity_poly.entity_id
_entity_poly.type
_entity_poly.pdbx_seq_one_letter_code
_entity_poly.pdbx_strand_id
1 'polypeptide(L)'
;RGLGDVYKRQGGTVRARCLNTATLGERKNCNLPGVVVDLPTLTEKDKVDILEWGVPNDIDFIAASFVRKGSDLVAIRECLGDAGAAVKIISKVENQEGLMNFDDILRETDAVMVARGDLGMEIPTEKIFLAQKMMIQKCNRAGKPVVTATQMLESMCKNPRPTRAEATDVANAVLDGTDCVMLSGETAAGSFPVQAVQTMQRICRQAEANLNYYACLLYTSPSPRDSDT
;
A
#
# COMPACT_ATOMS: atom_id res chain seq x y z
N ARG A 1 -13.10 -12.31 1.83
CA ARG A 1 -14.18 -12.35 0.82
C ARG A 1 -15.49 -12.74 1.47
N GLY A 2 -16.45 -11.80 1.49
CA GLY A 2 -17.85 -12.05 1.62
C GLY A 2 -18.33 -12.55 2.99
N LEU A 3 -18.66 -11.60 3.87
CA LEU A 3 -19.79 -11.85 4.77
C LEU A 3 -20.97 -12.17 3.86
N GLY A 4 -21.53 -13.37 3.99
CA GLY A 4 -22.65 -13.81 3.18
C GLY A 4 -23.84 -12.85 3.28
N ASP A 5 -24.79 -12.99 2.40
CA ASP A 5 -26.00 -12.18 2.41
C ASP A 5 -26.68 -12.22 3.77
N VAL A 6 -26.90 -11.02 4.34
CA VAL A 6 -27.65 -10.87 5.59
C VAL A 6 -29.11 -11.07 5.25
N TYR A 7 -29.74 -12.15 5.74
CA TYR A 7 -31.12 -12.42 5.47
C TYR A 7 -32.06 -12.26 6.68
N LYS A 8 -31.53 -12.02 7.88
CA LYS A 8 -32.35 -11.74 9.05
C LYS A 8 -31.59 -11.00 10.15
N ARG A 9 -32.21 -9.91 10.66
CA ARG A 9 -31.81 -9.26 11.91
C ARG A 9 -32.89 -9.48 12.95
N GLN A 10 -32.54 -10.01 14.13
CA GLN A 10 -33.48 -10.22 15.22
C GLN A 10 -32.75 -10.23 16.56
N GLY A 11 -33.20 -9.38 17.52
CA GLY A 11 -32.70 -9.42 18.90
C GLY A 11 -31.17 -9.23 19.06
N GLY A 12 -30.55 -8.28 18.31
CA GLY A 12 -29.11 -8.02 18.38
C GLY A 12 -28.25 -9.06 17.66
N THR A 13 -28.83 -10.08 17.05
CA THR A 13 -28.09 -11.07 16.25
C THR A 13 -28.29 -10.85 14.76
N VAL A 14 -27.26 -11.18 13.97
CA VAL A 14 -27.28 -11.14 12.50
C VAL A 14 -27.14 -12.56 11.99
N ARG A 15 -28.12 -13.04 11.23
CA ARG A 15 -27.98 -14.28 10.48
C ARG A 15 -27.46 -13.99 9.08
N ALA A 16 -26.38 -14.68 8.72
CA ALA A 16 -25.77 -14.57 7.40
C ALA A 16 -25.52 -15.97 6.82
N ARG A 17 -25.54 -16.07 5.49
CA ARG A 17 -25.17 -17.29 4.78
C ARG A 17 -23.78 -17.12 4.17
N CYS A 18 -22.86 -18.04 4.47
CA CYS A 18 -21.56 -18.07 3.81
C CYS A 18 -21.73 -18.37 2.32
N LEU A 19 -21.05 -17.60 1.47
CA LEU A 19 -21.08 -17.78 0.01
C LEU A 19 -20.00 -18.77 -0.47
N ASN A 20 -19.01 -19.06 0.36
CA ASN A 20 -17.96 -20.03 0.07
C ASN A 20 -17.60 -20.84 1.31
N THR A 21 -16.94 -21.97 1.10
CA THR A 21 -16.40 -22.80 2.19
C THR A 21 -14.96 -22.38 2.45
N ALA A 22 -14.62 -22.10 3.72
CA ALA A 22 -13.28 -21.79 4.15
C ALA A 22 -13.07 -22.18 5.62
N THR A 23 -11.83 -22.49 5.97
CA THR A 23 -11.41 -22.63 7.37
C THR A 23 -10.90 -21.29 7.85
N LEU A 24 -11.56 -20.69 8.84
CA LEU A 24 -11.16 -19.45 9.46
C LEU A 24 -10.28 -19.76 10.68
N GLY A 25 -9.06 -19.24 10.68
CA GLY A 25 -8.19 -19.26 11.85
C GLY A 25 -8.52 -18.08 12.78
N GLU A 26 -7.97 -18.15 14.00
CA GLU A 26 -8.07 -17.05 14.96
C GLU A 26 -7.24 -15.83 14.53
N ARG A 27 -7.65 -14.65 14.97
CA ARG A 27 -6.94 -13.37 14.77
C ARG A 27 -6.67 -13.04 13.31
N LYS A 28 -7.60 -13.38 12.42
CA LYS A 28 -7.51 -13.00 11.01
C LYS A 28 -8.12 -11.63 10.77
N ASN A 29 -7.48 -10.88 9.87
CA ASN A 29 -7.98 -9.58 9.46
C ASN A 29 -9.35 -9.72 8.78
N CYS A 30 -10.22 -8.74 8.98
CA CYS A 30 -11.55 -8.69 8.40
C CYS A 30 -11.70 -7.37 7.64
N ASN A 31 -11.78 -7.44 6.31
CA ASN A 31 -12.07 -6.28 5.48
C ASN A 31 -13.58 -6.12 5.35
N LEU A 32 -14.05 -4.89 5.48
CA LEU A 32 -15.46 -4.50 5.41
C LEU A 32 -15.66 -3.45 4.31
N PRO A 33 -15.66 -3.88 3.02
CA PRO A 33 -15.76 -2.94 1.90
C PRO A 33 -16.97 -2.01 2.01
N GLY A 34 -16.74 -0.70 1.83
CA GLY A 34 -17.79 0.32 1.89
C GLY A 34 -18.28 0.68 3.30
N VAL A 35 -17.66 0.14 4.35
CA VAL A 35 -17.96 0.51 5.74
C VAL A 35 -16.88 1.41 6.29
N VAL A 36 -17.29 2.58 6.80
CA VAL A 36 -16.39 3.44 7.59
C VAL A 36 -16.22 2.80 8.96
N VAL A 37 -14.98 2.46 9.30
CA VAL A 37 -14.64 1.81 10.56
C VAL A 37 -14.07 2.85 11.52
N ASP A 38 -14.77 3.09 12.62
CA ASP A 38 -14.33 4.03 13.66
C ASP A 38 -13.39 3.31 14.66
N LEU A 39 -12.18 3.04 14.21
CA LEU A 39 -11.10 2.52 15.05
C LEU A 39 -10.03 3.61 15.26
N PRO A 40 -9.35 3.62 16.41
CA PRO A 40 -8.27 4.56 16.65
C PRO A 40 -7.13 4.31 15.64
N THR A 41 -6.47 5.38 15.20
CA THR A 41 -5.31 5.33 14.30
C THR A 41 -4.16 4.56 14.95
N LEU A 42 -3.92 4.80 16.23
CA LEU A 42 -2.91 4.13 17.05
C LEU A 42 -3.59 3.45 18.23
N THR A 43 -3.28 2.17 18.44
CA THR A 43 -3.61 1.47 19.69
C THR A 43 -2.57 1.81 20.76
N GLU A 44 -2.87 1.52 22.03
CA GLU A 44 -1.88 1.70 23.09
C GLU A 44 -0.63 0.85 22.86
N LYS A 45 -0.80 -0.34 22.27
CA LYS A 45 0.34 -1.18 21.88
C LYS A 45 1.21 -0.49 20.83
N ASP A 46 0.62 0.12 19.81
CA ASP A 46 1.37 0.82 18.75
C ASP A 46 2.19 1.98 19.36
N LYS A 47 1.63 2.71 20.30
CA LYS A 47 2.34 3.78 21.02
C LYS A 47 3.55 3.25 21.79
N VAL A 48 3.39 2.14 22.49
CA VAL A 48 4.49 1.46 23.20
C VAL A 48 5.56 1.02 22.21
N ASP A 49 5.17 0.34 21.12
CA ASP A 49 6.10 -0.12 20.08
C ASP A 49 6.89 1.04 19.45
N ILE A 50 6.24 2.20 19.24
CA ILE A 50 6.88 3.40 18.69
C ILE A 50 7.83 4.04 19.71
N LEU A 51 7.34 4.32 20.93
CA LEU A 51 8.06 5.15 21.91
C LEU A 51 9.10 4.37 22.71
N GLU A 52 8.83 3.12 23.06
CA GLU A 52 9.71 2.33 23.91
C GLU A 52 10.69 1.46 23.13
N TRP A 53 10.38 1.17 21.85
CA TRP A 53 11.27 0.38 21.02
C TRP A 53 11.75 1.16 19.78
N GLY A 54 10.85 1.72 18.99
CA GLY A 54 11.17 2.35 17.71
C GLY A 54 12.11 3.53 17.86
N VAL A 55 11.70 4.56 18.57
CA VAL A 55 12.49 5.79 18.77
C VAL A 55 13.84 5.52 19.44
N PRO A 56 13.93 4.72 20.52
CA PRO A 56 15.23 4.41 21.15
C PRO A 56 16.18 3.58 20.29
N ASN A 57 15.68 2.91 19.25
CA ASN A 57 16.49 2.14 18.30
C ASN A 57 16.74 2.88 16.99
N ASP A 58 16.53 4.20 16.94
CA ASP A 58 16.81 5.08 15.81
C ASP A 58 16.19 4.58 14.49
N ILE A 59 14.89 4.22 14.51
CA ILE A 59 14.21 3.79 13.29
C ILE A 59 14.11 4.95 12.29
N ASP A 60 14.30 4.65 11.01
CA ASP A 60 14.20 5.64 9.94
C ASP A 60 12.74 5.87 9.49
N PHE A 61 11.94 4.81 9.46
CA PHE A 61 10.59 4.83 8.90
C PHE A 61 9.56 4.11 9.77
N ILE A 62 8.35 4.64 9.75
CA ILE A 62 7.13 3.95 10.20
C ILE A 62 6.25 3.73 8.97
N ALA A 63 5.91 2.47 8.68
CA ALA A 63 4.92 2.11 7.68
C ALA A 63 3.54 1.99 8.36
N ALA A 64 2.74 3.05 8.26
CA ALA A 64 1.43 3.12 8.90
C ALA A 64 0.40 2.35 8.07
N SER A 65 -0.17 1.28 8.66
CA SER A 65 -1.19 0.45 8.00
C SER A 65 -2.57 1.12 8.09
N PHE A 66 -3.40 0.87 7.09
CA PHE A 66 -4.79 1.30 7.04
C PHE A 66 -5.00 2.80 7.26
N VAL A 67 -4.13 3.62 6.71
CA VAL A 67 -4.29 5.08 6.74
C VAL A 67 -5.55 5.46 5.96
N ARG A 68 -6.42 6.25 6.59
CA ARG A 68 -7.73 6.63 6.06
C ARG A 68 -7.83 8.11 5.69
N LYS A 69 -7.07 8.96 6.38
CA LYS A 69 -7.10 10.42 6.24
C LYS A 69 -5.81 11.05 6.76
N GLY A 70 -5.56 12.30 6.43
CA GLY A 70 -4.35 13.03 6.85
C GLY A 70 -4.22 13.16 8.36
N SER A 71 -5.32 13.32 9.10
CA SER A 71 -5.29 13.40 10.57
C SER A 71 -4.79 12.12 11.26
N ASP A 72 -4.81 10.97 10.58
CA ASP A 72 -4.19 9.75 11.10
C ASP A 72 -2.67 9.92 11.21
N LEU A 73 -2.07 10.61 10.24
CA LEU A 73 -0.63 10.89 10.21
C LEU A 73 -0.23 11.96 11.22
N VAL A 74 -1.08 12.97 11.40
CA VAL A 74 -0.88 13.99 12.45
C VAL A 74 -0.84 13.31 13.81
N ALA A 75 -1.75 12.38 14.10
CA ALA A 75 -1.77 11.64 15.36
C ALA A 75 -0.49 10.80 15.56
N ILE A 76 0.06 10.20 14.50
CA ILE A 76 1.35 9.48 14.56
C ILE A 76 2.50 10.45 14.87
N ARG A 77 2.54 11.62 14.23
CA ARG A 77 3.56 12.64 14.49
C ARG A 77 3.48 13.20 15.90
N GLU A 78 2.27 13.44 16.40
CA GLU A 78 2.06 13.85 17.79
C GLU A 78 2.55 12.79 18.78
N CYS A 79 2.32 11.51 18.48
CA CYS A 79 2.85 10.40 19.28
C CYS A 79 4.39 10.35 19.26
N LEU A 80 5.02 10.57 18.10
CA LEU A 80 6.48 10.60 17.96
C LEU A 80 7.12 11.76 18.74
N GLY A 81 6.46 12.92 18.77
CA GLY A 81 6.99 14.11 19.42
C GLY A 81 8.37 14.53 18.90
N ASP A 82 9.08 15.32 19.67
CA ASP A 82 10.40 15.85 19.28
C ASP A 82 11.47 14.73 19.15
N ALA A 83 11.38 13.70 19.99
CA ALA A 83 12.32 12.56 19.96
C ALA A 83 12.25 11.75 18.68
N GLY A 84 11.08 11.72 18.03
CA GLY A 84 10.86 11.02 16.76
C GLY A 84 10.74 11.94 15.55
N ALA A 85 11.12 13.23 15.65
CA ALA A 85 10.93 14.22 14.59
C ALA A 85 11.64 13.85 13.25
N ALA A 86 12.74 13.09 13.32
CA ALA A 86 13.48 12.62 12.15
C ALA A 86 12.80 11.41 11.46
N VAL A 87 11.94 10.67 12.15
CA VAL A 87 11.27 9.46 11.64
C VAL A 87 10.30 9.84 10.53
N LYS A 88 10.42 9.15 9.39
CA LYS A 88 9.55 9.35 8.23
C LYS A 88 8.35 8.40 8.25
N ILE A 89 7.20 8.87 7.76
CA ILE A 89 5.97 8.08 7.75
C ILE A 89 5.65 7.68 6.31
N ILE A 90 5.55 6.37 6.09
CA ILE A 90 5.05 5.78 4.84
C ILE A 90 3.59 5.42 5.05
N SER A 91 2.69 6.10 4.37
CA SER A 91 1.25 5.81 4.43
C SER A 91 0.89 4.62 3.55
N LYS A 92 0.42 3.54 4.16
CA LYS A 92 -0.10 2.39 3.42
C LYS A 92 -1.58 2.61 3.09
N VAL A 93 -1.86 2.78 1.80
CA VAL A 93 -3.23 2.95 1.31
C VAL A 93 -3.80 1.57 0.99
N GLU A 94 -4.70 1.12 1.84
CA GLU A 94 -5.18 -0.28 1.91
C GLU A 94 -6.70 -0.39 1.83
N ASN A 95 -7.43 0.73 1.82
CA ASN A 95 -8.88 0.73 1.84
C ASN A 95 -9.49 1.84 0.96
N GLN A 96 -10.80 1.74 0.75
CA GLN A 96 -11.54 2.69 -0.08
C GLN A 96 -11.53 4.11 0.51
N GLU A 97 -11.62 4.26 1.83
CA GLU A 97 -11.61 5.57 2.50
C GLU A 97 -10.27 6.31 2.27
N GLY A 98 -9.14 5.60 2.39
CA GLY A 98 -7.82 6.15 2.09
C GLY A 98 -7.66 6.60 0.64
N LEU A 99 -8.26 5.86 -0.32
CA LEU A 99 -8.28 6.30 -1.72
C LEU A 99 -9.09 7.58 -1.92
N MET A 100 -10.26 7.69 -1.27
CA MET A 100 -11.11 8.89 -1.36
C MET A 100 -10.43 10.11 -0.75
N ASN A 101 -9.69 9.94 0.34
CA ASN A 101 -8.98 10.98 1.07
C ASN A 101 -7.51 11.10 0.66
N PHE A 102 -7.11 10.55 -0.49
CA PHE A 102 -5.71 10.43 -0.87
C PHE A 102 -4.96 11.77 -0.91
N ASP A 103 -5.59 12.83 -1.38
CA ASP A 103 -4.97 14.17 -1.43
C ASP A 103 -4.71 14.74 -0.03
N ASP A 104 -5.57 14.42 0.94
CA ASP A 104 -5.37 14.77 2.34
C ASP A 104 -4.20 13.99 2.96
N ILE A 105 -4.15 12.70 2.72
CA ILE A 105 -3.05 11.83 3.12
C ILE A 105 -1.73 12.31 2.50
N LEU A 106 -1.75 12.62 1.21
CA LEU A 106 -0.56 13.04 0.47
C LEU A 106 0.05 14.34 1.01
N ARG A 107 -0.74 15.25 1.57
CA ARG A 107 -0.21 16.46 2.21
C ARG A 107 0.63 16.14 3.44
N GLU A 108 0.19 15.20 4.26
CA GLU A 108 0.75 14.93 5.59
C GLU A 108 1.83 13.84 5.60
N THR A 109 1.86 12.95 4.61
CA THR A 109 2.79 11.81 4.56
C THR A 109 4.17 12.21 4.04
N ASP A 110 5.22 11.45 4.39
CA ASP A 110 6.54 11.56 3.76
C ASP A 110 6.65 10.68 2.51
N ALA A 111 6.01 9.51 2.52
CA ALA A 111 5.98 8.57 1.40
C ALA A 111 4.66 7.79 1.39
N VAL A 112 4.37 7.12 0.29
CA VAL A 112 3.14 6.32 0.13
C VAL A 112 3.50 4.89 -0.22
N MET A 113 2.70 3.94 0.24
CA MET A 113 2.73 2.55 -0.21
C MET A 113 1.38 2.17 -0.83
N VAL A 114 1.42 1.75 -2.08
CA VAL A 114 0.30 1.12 -2.77
C VAL A 114 0.24 -0.33 -2.32
N ALA A 115 -0.54 -0.60 -1.27
CA ALA A 115 -0.63 -1.92 -0.65
C ALA A 115 -1.76 -2.74 -1.30
N ARG A 116 -1.45 -3.34 -2.45
CA ARG A 116 -2.42 -3.96 -3.36
C ARG A 116 -3.16 -5.16 -2.79
N GLY A 117 -2.59 -5.83 -1.80
CA GLY A 117 -3.19 -7.00 -1.15
C GLY A 117 -4.51 -6.66 -0.47
N ASP A 118 -4.45 -5.80 0.55
CA ASP A 118 -5.64 -5.37 1.29
C ASP A 118 -6.54 -4.47 0.46
N LEU A 119 -5.96 -3.56 -0.33
CA LEU A 119 -6.73 -2.73 -1.25
C LEU A 119 -7.58 -3.56 -2.23
N GLY A 120 -7.06 -4.70 -2.71
CA GLY A 120 -7.77 -5.62 -3.58
C GLY A 120 -8.90 -6.40 -2.91
N MET A 121 -8.99 -6.33 -1.58
CA MET A 121 -10.14 -6.84 -0.82
C MET A 121 -11.22 -5.77 -0.63
N GLU A 122 -10.84 -4.50 -0.70
CA GLU A 122 -11.69 -3.34 -0.43
C GLU A 122 -12.35 -2.75 -1.68
N ILE A 123 -11.68 -2.83 -2.83
CA ILE A 123 -12.19 -2.33 -4.11
C ILE A 123 -12.25 -3.46 -5.15
N PRO A 124 -13.06 -3.33 -6.22
CA PRO A 124 -13.07 -4.28 -7.32
C PRO A 124 -11.67 -4.47 -7.91
N THR A 125 -11.30 -5.73 -8.15
CA THR A 125 -9.95 -6.11 -8.62
C THR A 125 -9.54 -5.38 -9.90
N GLU A 126 -10.49 -5.18 -10.81
CA GLU A 126 -10.29 -4.46 -12.07
C GLU A 126 -10.01 -2.96 -11.90
N LYS A 127 -10.18 -2.40 -10.70
CA LYS A 127 -9.87 -0.99 -10.38
C LYS A 127 -8.52 -0.77 -9.71
N ILE A 128 -7.82 -1.85 -9.30
CA ILE A 128 -6.56 -1.73 -8.56
C ILE A 128 -5.50 -1.01 -9.38
N PHE A 129 -5.38 -1.35 -10.68
CA PHE A 129 -4.40 -0.71 -11.55
C PHE A 129 -4.66 0.80 -11.73
N LEU A 130 -5.92 1.22 -11.74
CA LEU A 130 -6.28 2.65 -11.79
C LEU A 130 -5.86 3.36 -10.52
N ALA A 131 -6.12 2.76 -9.35
CA ALA A 131 -5.70 3.29 -8.07
C ALA A 131 -4.18 3.39 -7.98
N GLN A 132 -3.44 2.35 -8.40
CA GLN A 132 -1.98 2.35 -8.46
C GLN A 132 -1.46 3.52 -9.29
N LYS A 133 -1.90 3.64 -10.54
CA LYS A 133 -1.45 4.70 -11.45
C LYS A 133 -1.78 6.11 -10.91
N MET A 134 -2.96 6.29 -10.36
CA MET A 134 -3.39 7.57 -9.76
C MET A 134 -2.49 7.94 -8.57
N MET A 135 -2.24 7.01 -7.65
CA MET A 135 -1.39 7.27 -6.49
C MET A 135 0.04 7.57 -6.89
N ILE A 136 0.65 6.77 -7.78
CA ILE A 136 2.00 6.98 -8.29
C ILE A 136 2.11 8.37 -8.96
N GLN A 137 1.18 8.70 -9.83
CA GLN A 137 1.19 10.00 -10.54
C GLN A 137 1.09 11.19 -9.57
N LYS A 138 0.21 11.10 -8.56
CA LYS A 138 0.07 12.17 -7.56
C LYS A 138 1.29 12.29 -6.67
N CYS A 139 1.90 11.16 -6.24
CA CYS A 139 3.13 11.15 -5.49
C CYS A 139 4.28 11.81 -6.27
N ASN A 140 4.46 11.44 -7.53
CA ASN A 140 5.50 11.99 -8.40
C ASN A 140 5.34 13.51 -8.58
N ARG A 141 4.10 13.98 -8.79
CA ARG A 141 3.81 15.43 -8.87
C ARG A 141 4.11 16.17 -7.56
N ALA A 142 3.89 15.51 -6.43
CA ALA A 142 4.15 16.08 -5.11
C ALA A 142 5.62 15.93 -4.67
N GLY A 143 6.48 15.25 -5.46
CA GLY A 143 7.86 14.94 -5.10
C GLY A 143 7.98 14.01 -3.89
N LYS A 144 7.00 13.13 -3.68
CA LYS A 144 6.97 12.18 -2.55
C LYS A 144 7.20 10.76 -3.05
N PRO A 145 8.11 9.99 -2.41
CA PRO A 145 8.38 8.62 -2.79
C PRO A 145 7.14 7.72 -2.71
N VAL A 146 7.04 6.78 -3.64
CA VAL A 146 5.96 5.80 -3.68
C VAL A 146 6.50 4.37 -3.84
N VAL A 147 5.96 3.47 -3.04
CA VAL A 147 6.30 2.04 -3.05
C VAL A 147 5.13 1.24 -3.59
N THR A 148 5.34 0.41 -4.60
CA THR A 148 4.35 -0.57 -5.05
C THR A 148 4.62 -1.92 -4.40
N ALA A 149 3.62 -2.45 -3.69
CA ALA A 149 3.75 -3.60 -2.82
C ALA A 149 2.68 -4.66 -3.08
N THR A 150 2.98 -5.87 -2.65
CA THR A 150 2.12 -7.06 -2.59
C THR A 150 1.90 -7.73 -3.94
N GLN A 151 2.09 -9.05 -3.95
CA GLN A 151 1.88 -9.91 -5.11
C GLN A 151 2.71 -9.49 -6.35
N MET A 152 3.95 -9.07 -6.10
CA MET A 152 4.86 -8.66 -7.18
C MET A 152 5.43 -9.89 -7.90
N LEU A 153 6.02 -10.83 -7.16
CA LEU A 153 6.56 -12.10 -7.65
C LEU A 153 6.08 -13.29 -6.78
N GLU A 154 4.81 -13.26 -6.38
CA GLU A 154 4.21 -14.17 -5.40
C GLU A 154 4.46 -15.65 -5.67
N SER A 155 4.45 -16.07 -6.95
CA SER A 155 4.73 -17.46 -7.33
C SER A 155 6.14 -17.89 -6.92
N MET A 156 7.08 -16.96 -6.74
CA MET A 156 8.44 -17.24 -6.31
C MET A 156 8.54 -17.60 -4.83
N CYS A 157 7.47 -17.50 -4.06
CA CYS A 157 7.43 -18.14 -2.74
C CYS A 157 7.67 -19.66 -2.83
N LYS A 158 7.24 -20.28 -3.92
CA LYS A 158 7.32 -21.74 -4.14
C LYS A 158 8.11 -22.18 -5.38
N ASN A 159 8.36 -21.26 -6.30
CA ASN A 159 9.01 -21.53 -7.58
C ASN A 159 10.28 -20.69 -7.76
N PRO A 160 11.34 -21.20 -8.39
CA PRO A 160 12.58 -20.45 -8.61
C PRO A 160 12.46 -19.39 -9.71
N ARG A 161 11.32 -19.30 -10.39
CA ARG A 161 11.05 -18.34 -11.47
C ARG A 161 9.63 -17.79 -11.33
N PRO A 162 9.41 -16.51 -11.64
CA PRO A 162 8.07 -15.94 -11.65
C PRO A 162 7.29 -16.35 -12.90
N THR A 163 6.01 -16.11 -12.88
CA THR A 163 5.18 -16.12 -14.08
C THR A 163 5.52 -14.92 -14.98
N ARG A 164 5.14 -15.00 -16.26
CA ARG A 164 5.30 -13.88 -17.19
C ARG A 164 4.44 -12.66 -16.77
N ALA A 165 3.25 -12.92 -16.23
CA ALA A 165 2.36 -11.89 -15.75
C ALA A 165 2.97 -11.09 -14.58
N GLU A 166 3.58 -11.79 -13.62
CA GLU A 166 4.28 -11.14 -12.50
C GLU A 166 5.48 -10.32 -12.96
N ALA A 167 6.30 -10.85 -13.86
CA ALA A 167 7.42 -10.10 -14.42
C ALA A 167 6.95 -8.83 -15.16
N THR A 168 5.82 -8.91 -15.86
CA THR A 168 5.22 -7.77 -16.55
C THR A 168 4.62 -6.78 -15.54
N ASP A 169 4.03 -7.25 -14.45
CA ASP A 169 3.48 -6.40 -13.39
C ASP A 169 4.57 -5.55 -12.73
N VAL A 170 5.70 -6.17 -12.36
CA VAL A 170 6.87 -5.43 -11.85
C VAL A 170 7.36 -4.38 -12.83
N ALA A 171 7.53 -4.76 -14.11
CA ALA A 171 7.98 -3.83 -15.13
C ALA A 171 7.01 -2.66 -15.31
N ASN A 172 5.69 -2.92 -15.31
CA ASN A 172 4.67 -1.87 -15.40
C ASN A 172 4.68 -0.95 -14.20
N ALA A 173 4.88 -1.45 -12.97
CA ALA A 173 5.01 -0.59 -11.80
C ALA A 173 6.18 0.40 -11.95
N VAL A 174 7.33 -0.07 -12.44
CA VAL A 174 8.49 0.80 -12.73
C VAL A 174 8.16 1.82 -13.83
N LEU A 175 7.52 1.38 -14.93
CA LEU A 175 7.12 2.27 -16.03
C LEU A 175 6.02 3.26 -15.61
N ASP A 176 5.20 2.94 -14.63
CA ASP A 176 4.23 3.86 -14.02
C ASP A 176 4.91 4.97 -13.20
N GLY A 177 6.20 4.79 -12.86
CA GLY A 177 7.00 5.76 -12.13
C GLY A 177 7.07 5.50 -10.62
N THR A 178 6.90 4.26 -10.16
CA THR A 178 7.14 3.92 -8.74
C THR A 178 8.63 4.07 -8.39
N ASP A 179 8.92 4.58 -7.19
CA ASP A 179 10.31 4.72 -6.72
C ASP A 179 10.87 3.42 -6.16
N CYS A 180 9.99 2.59 -5.59
CA CYS A 180 10.35 1.30 -5.01
C CYS A 180 9.31 0.24 -5.36
N VAL A 181 9.77 -1.00 -5.47
CA VAL A 181 8.94 -2.21 -5.50
C VAL A 181 9.29 -3.09 -4.30
N MET A 182 8.30 -3.67 -3.65
CA MET A 182 8.49 -4.42 -2.41
C MET A 182 8.14 -5.89 -2.61
N LEU A 183 9.06 -6.78 -2.22
CA LEU A 183 8.80 -8.21 -2.01
C LEU A 183 8.26 -8.41 -0.59
N SER A 184 7.35 -9.35 -0.43
CA SER A 184 6.69 -9.69 0.85
C SER A 184 6.98 -11.16 1.23
N GLY A 185 6.04 -12.05 0.97
CA GLY A 185 6.19 -13.47 1.24
C GLY A 185 7.36 -14.11 0.52
N GLU A 186 7.72 -13.61 -0.66
CA GLU A 186 8.79 -14.09 -1.51
C GLU A 186 10.15 -14.12 -0.80
N THR A 187 10.39 -13.15 0.07
CA THR A 187 11.64 -13.04 0.85
C THR A 187 11.44 -13.36 2.33
N ALA A 188 10.25 -13.16 2.90
CA ALA A 188 9.98 -13.39 4.32
C ALA A 188 9.78 -14.87 4.66
N ALA A 189 9.17 -15.65 3.77
CA ALA A 189 8.80 -17.04 4.01
C ALA A 189 8.94 -17.94 2.76
N GLY A 190 9.39 -17.39 1.63
CA GLY A 190 9.54 -18.09 0.39
C GLY A 190 10.76 -19.01 0.38
N SER A 191 10.74 -20.01 -0.50
CA SER A 191 11.85 -20.98 -0.67
C SER A 191 13.00 -20.43 -1.52
N PHE A 192 12.80 -19.30 -2.22
CA PHE A 192 13.77 -18.75 -3.18
C PHE A 192 14.03 -17.24 -2.97
N PRO A 193 14.36 -16.77 -1.74
CA PRO A 193 14.45 -15.34 -1.43
C PRO A 193 15.52 -14.61 -2.26
N VAL A 194 16.70 -15.20 -2.42
CA VAL A 194 17.80 -14.61 -3.19
C VAL A 194 17.44 -14.48 -4.66
N GLN A 195 16.85 -15.54 -5.23
CA GLN A 195 16.42 -15.56 -6.63
C GLN A 195 15.30 -14.54 -6.89
N ALA A 196 14.39 -14.34 -5.92
CA ALA A 196 13.32 -13.35 -6.01
C ALA A 196 13.90 -11.93 -6.09
N VAL A 197 14.83 -11.56 -5.21
CA VAL A 197 15.51 -10.26 -5.25
C VAL A 197 16.29 -10.07 -6.54
N GLN A 198 17.07 -11.07 -6.98
CA GLN A 198 17.83 -11.00 -8.24
C GLN A 198 16.92 -10.84 -9.46
N THR A 199 15.78 -11.54 -9.46
CA THR A 199 14.80 -11.44 -10.55
C THR A 199 14.13 -10.08 -10.56
N MET A 200 13.70 -9.57 -9.41
CA MET A 200 13.16 -8.22 -9.23
C MET A 200 14.13 -7.18 -9.80
N GLN A 201 15.39 -7.23 -9.37
CA GLN A 201 16.43 -6.32 -9.84
C GLN A 201 16.61 -6.36 -11.36
N ARG A 202 16.65 -7.56 -11.97
CA ARG A 202 16.79 -7.67 -13.44
C ARG A 202 15.61 -7.06 -14.18
N ILE A 203 14.39 -7.25 -13.68
CA ILE A 203 13.19 -6.68 -14.29
C ILE A 203 13.21 -5.16 -14.16
N CYS A 204 13.49 -4.62 -12.98
CA CYS A 204 13.58 -3.18 -12.76
C CYS A 204 14.61 -2.53 -13.69
N ARG A 205 15.84 -3.06 -13.74
CA ARG A 205 16.90 -2.53 -14.63
C ARG A 205 16.49 -2.56 -16.11
N GLN A 206 15.79 -3.61 -16.54
CA GLN A 206 15.33 -3.71 -17.93
C GLN A 206 14.20 -2.70 -18.21
N ALA A 207 13.28 -2.48 -17.27
CA ALA A 207 12.22 -1.49 -17.40
C ALA A 207 12.80 -0.07 -17.42
N GLU A 208 13.71 0.25 -16.50
CA GLU A 208 14.39 1.54 -16.42
C GLU A 208 15.16 1.88 -17.69
N ALA A 209 15.85 0.90 -18.29
CA ALA A 209 16.59 1.09 -19.55
C ALA A 209 15.68 1.46 -20.74
N ASN A 210 14.37 1.20 -20.63
CA ASN A 210 13.38 1.52 -21.66
C ASN A 210 12.46 2.69 -21.26
N LEU A 211 12.70 3.35 -20.13
CA LEU A 211 11.93 4.48 -19.67
C LEU A 211 12.18 5.70 -20.58
N ASN A 212 11.12 6.21 -21.17
CA ASN A 212 11.22 7.47 -21.89
C ASN A 212 11.10 8.65 -20.91
N TYR A 213 12.22 9.09 -20.37
CA TYR A 213 12.30 10.17 -19.39
C TYR A 213 11.68 11.48 -19.89
N TYR A 214 11.74 11.77 -21.19
CA TYR A 214 11.10 12.97 -21.77
C TYR A 214 9.58 12.88 -21.74
N ALA A 215 9.00 11.72 -21.99
CA ALA A 215 7.56 11.54 -21.88
C ALA A 215 7.10 11.63 -20.41
N CYS A 216 7.90 11.14 -19.49
CA CYS A 216 7.64 11.24 -18.05
C CYS A 216 7.65 12.70 -17.56
N LEU A 217 8.61 13.52 -18.01
CA LEU A 217 8.69 14.96 -17.71
C LEU A 217 7.48 15.73 -18.27
N LEU A 218 7.01 15.40 -19.48
CA LEU A 218 5.83 16.03 -20.08
C LEU A 218 4.52 15.70 -19.34
N TYR A 219 4.47 14.52 -18.68
CA TYR A 219 3.31 14.10 -17.88
C TYR A 219 3.29 14.68 -16.47
N THR A 220 4.45 15.06 -15.93
CA THR A 220 4.60 15.53 -14.53
C THR A 220 4.79 17.04 -14.44
N SER A 221 5.23 17.71 -15.52
CA SER A 221 5.36 19.16 -15.55
C SER A 221 4.07 19.79 -16.07
N PRO A 222 3.53 20.83 -15.42
CA PRO A 222 2.43 21.60 -16.00
C PRO A 222 2.87 22.14 -17.35
N SER A 223 2.03 21.95 -18.37
CA SER A 223 2.26 22.54 -19.69
C SER A 223 2.35 24.07 -19.56
N PRO A 224 3.26 24.73 -20.27
CA PRO A 224 3.26 26.20 -20.33
C PRO A 224 1.91 26.81 -20.77
N ARG A 225 1.01 26.00 -21.34
CA ARG A 225 -0.36 26.42 -21.72
C ARG A 225 -1.36 26.37 -20.56
N ASP A 226 -1.04 25.70 -19.46
CA ASP A 226 -1.94 25.57 -18.29
C ASP A 226 -1.75 26.73 -17.30
N SER A 227 -0.81 27.63 -17.55
CA SER A 227 -0.54 28.83 -16.74
C SER A 227 -1.31 30.08 -17.20
N ASP A 228 -2.11 30.00 -18.27
CA ASP A 228 -2.81 31.14 -18.87
C ASP A 228 -4.34 31.08 -18.68
N THR A 229 -4.84 30.44 -17.60
CA THR A 229 -6.27 30.52 -17.21
C THR A 229 -6.46 30.96 -15.77
#